data_cb19c702af1f89580192be99530dedfc
#
_entry.id   cb19c702af1f89580192be99530dedfc
#
_cell.length_a   1.000
_cell.length_b   1.000
_cell.length_c   1.000
_cell.angle_alpha   90.00
_cell.angle_beta   90.00
_cell.angle_gamma   90.00
#
_symmetry.space_group_name_H-M   'P 1'
#
loop_
_entity.id
_entity.type
_entity.pdbx_description
1 polymer ?
#
loop_
_entity_poly.entity_id
_entity_poly.type
_entity_poly.pdbx_seq_one_letter_code
_entity_poly.pdbx_strand_id
1 'polypeptide(L)'
;FETIVANTDPEKVHFEIDTYEATEAEVDVEELLKRLSKRVTLLHIHDHGIIGDSEKIDFEKIIAQGIRTGVKDIFVEVRNFSLPPINCVERSYYNVESLPSISY
;
A
#
# COMPACT_ATOMS: atom_id res chain seq x y z
N PHE A 1 6.55 3.32 16.05
CA PHE A 1 7.05 3.40 14.66
C PHE A 1 8.13 4.47 14.50
N GLU A 2 7.87 5.69 14.97
CA GLU A 2 8.83 6.79 14.86
C GLU A 2 10.14 6.51 15.58
N THR A 3 10.08 5.81 16.73
CA THR A 3 11.29 5.42 17.46
C THR A 3 12.14 4.46 16.64
N ILE A 4 11.52 3.53 15.93
CA ILE A 4 12.23 2.59 15.06
C ILE A 4 12.86 3.34 13.88
N VAL A 5 12.13 4.27 13.27
CA VAL A 5 12.64 5.09 12.18
C VAL A 5 13.88 5.87 12.62
N ALA A 6 13.80 6.53 13.78
CA ALA A 6 14.87 7.39 14.29
C ALA A 6 16.13 6.62 14.73
N ASN A 7 15.97 5.35 15.13
CA ASN A 7 17.05 4.57 15.75
C ASN A 7 17.56 3.41 14.89
N THR A 8 17.28 3.42 13.59
CA THR A 8 17.75 2.38 12.66
C THR A 8 18.54 2.98 11.53
N ASP A 9 19.48 2.19 11.00
CA ASP A 9 20.33 2.59 9.89
C ASP A 9 19.49 2.69 8.61
N PRO A 10 19.37 3.89 8.00
CA PRO A 10 18.54 4.08 6.81
C PRO A 10 19.02 3.29 5.57
N GLU A 11 20.25 2.83 5.56
CA GLU A 11 20.77 2.02 4.47
C GLU A 11 20.49 0.52 4.65
N LYS A 12 20.17 0.11 5.88
CA LYS A 12 20.00 -1.31 6.23
C LYS A 12 18.58 -1.69 6.60
N VAL A 13 17.80 -0.74 7.11
CA VAL A 13 16.42 -1.01 7.58
C VAL A 13 15.44 -0.22 6.74
N HIS A 14 14.56 -0.93 6.08
CA HIS A 14 13.48 -0.36 5.28
C HIS A 14 12.14 -0.85 5.83
N PHE A 15 11.08 -0.15 5.45
CA PHE A 15 9.75 -0.41 6.00
C PHE A 15 8.77 -0.85 4.92
N GLU A 16 7.79 -1.60 5.36
CA GLU A 16 6.59 -1.94 4.61
C GLU A 16 5.42 -1.22 5.26
N ILE A 17 4.57 -0.61 4.46
CA ILE A 17 3.36 0.07 4.94
C ILE A 17 2.13 -0.67 4.42
N ASP A 18 1.26 -1.08 5.34
CA ASP A 18 -0.06 -1.65 5.03
C ASP A 18 -1.06 -0.49 4.90
N THR A 19 -1.68 -0.39 3.72
CA THR A 19 -2.58 0.72 3.41
C THR A 19 -3.85 0.72 4.26
N TYR A 20 -4.39 -0.46 4.57
CA TYR A 20 -5.58 -0.57 5.42
C TYR A 20 -5.26 -0.18 6.86
N GLU A 21 -4.22 -0.77 7.44
CA GLU A 21 -3.84 -0.51 8.82
C GLU A 21 -3.50 0.97 9.04
N ALA A 22 -2.78 1.57 8.09
CA ALA A 22 -2.45 3.00 8.16
C ALA A 22 -3.71 3.86 8.08
N THR A 23 -4.66 3.52 7.21
CA THR A 23 -5.91 4.26 7.07
C THR A 23 -6.76 4.15 8.34
N GLU A 24 -6.87 2.94 8.93
CA GLU A 24 -7.59 2.74 10.19
C GLU A 24 -6.94 3.51 11.34
N ALA A 25 -5.63 3.70 11.29
CA ALA A 25 -4.91 4.51 12.27
C ALA A 25 -4.95 6.02 11.96
N GLU A 26 -5.72 6.42 10.97
CA GLU A 26 -5.86 7.81 10.53
C GLU A 26 -4.54 8.44 10.08
N VAL A 27 -3.66 7.62 9.50
CA VAL A 27 -2.38 8.08 8.96
C VAL A 27 -2.56 8.43 7.47
N ASP A 28 -2.09 9.60 7.07
CA ASP A 28 -2.01 9.98 5.66
C ASP A 28 -0.83 9.27 5.02
N VAL A 29 -1.11 8.22 4.25
CA VAL A 29 -0.09 7.37 3.64
C VAL A 29 0.76 8.15 2.63
N GLU A 30 0.17 9.04 1.85
CA GLU A 30 0.92 9.85 0.88
C GLU A 30 1.96 10.73 1.58
N GLU A 31 1.56 11.40 2.65
CA GLU A 31 2.48 12.23 3.44
C GLU A 31 3.55 11.40 4.14
N LEU A 32 3.17 10.22 4.64
CA LEU A 32 4.13 9.30 5.25
C LEU A 32 5.20 8.86 4.25
N LEU A 33 4.80 8.53 3.02
CA LEU A 33 5.71 8.13 1.96
C LEU A 33 6.67 9.26 1.59
N LYS A 34 6.18 10.49 1.52
CA LYS A 34 7.03 11.66 1.26
C LYS A 34 8.06 11.85 2.37
N ARG A 35 7.60 11.82 3.62
CA ARG A 35 8.46 12.04 4.79
C ARG A 35 9.51 10.94 4.94
N LEU A 36 9.16 9.71 4.62
CA LEU A 36 10.04 8.54 4.73
C LEU A 36 10.59 8.11 3.37
N SER A 37 10.81 9.05 2.46
CA SER A 37 11.37 8.78 1.14
C SER A 37 12.63 7.90 1.24
N LYS A 38 12.69 6.85 0.43
CA LYS A 38 13.75 5.83 0.40
C LYS A 38 13.78 4.90 1.61
N ARG A 39 12.97 5.14 2.64
CA ARG A 39 12.87 4.25 3.80
C ARG A 39 11.74 3.24 3.65
N VAL A 40 10.68 3.56 2.92
CA VAL A 40 9.58 2.65 2.59
C VAL A 40 9.84 2.07 1.20
N THR A 41 10.10 0.77 1.14
CA THR A 41 10.42 0.07 -0.11
C THR A 41 9.34 -0.90 -0.54
N LEU A 42 8.41 -1.21 0.34
CA LEU A 42 7.31 -2.15 0.11
C LEU A 42 5.98 -1.53 0.51
N LEU A 43 4.97 -1.75 -0.30
CA LEU A 43 3.57 -1.44 0.04
C LEU A 43 2.77 -2.73 0.10
N HIS A 44 2.00 -2.87 1.17
CA HIS A 44 1.04 -3.92 1.34
C HIS A 44 -0.33 -3.34 0.97
N ILE A 45 -0.79 -3.66 -0.22
CA ILE A 45 -2.05 -3.17 -0.76
C ILE A 45 -3.19 -3.98 -0.14
N HIS A 46 -3.90 -3.34 0.76
CA HIS A 46 -4.91 -3.97 1.59
C HIS A 46 -6.07 -2.98 1.76
N ASP A 47 -7.29 -3.46 1.62
CA ASP A 47 -8.52 -2.69 1.74
C ASP A 47 -9.46 -3.41 2.71
N HIS A 48 -10.69 -2.93 2.85
CA HIS A 48 -11.71 -3.54 3.69
C HIS A 48 -12.17 -4.90 3.16
N GLY A 49 -12.06 -5.11 1.86
CA GLY A 49 -12.42 -6.34 1.16
C GLY A 49 -11.70 -6.40 -0.17
N ILE A 50 -12.44 -6.48 -1.27
CA ILE A 50 -11.88 -6.41 -2.61
C ILE A 50 -11.18 -5.06 -2.79
N ILE A 51 -9.95 -5.08 -3.26
CA ILE A 51 -9.13 -3.89 -3.42
C ILE A 51 -9.84 -2.87 -4.33
N GLY A 52 -10.03 -1.66 -3.80
CA GLY A 52 -10.65 -0.54 -4.51
C GLY A 52 -12.16 -0.43 -4.36
N ASP A 53 -12.84 -1.44 -3.86
CA ASP A 53 -14.31 -1.43 -3.76
C ASP A 53 -14.83 -0.54 -2.62
N SER A 54 -14.05 -0.33 -1.57
CA SER A 54 -14.49 0.52 -0.45
C SER A 54 -14.54 2.00 -0.78
N GLU A 55 -13.75 2.43 -1.77
CA GLU A 55 -13.56 3.84 -2.13
C GLU A 55 -13.02 4.71 -1.00
N LYS A 56 -12.52 4.10 0.08
CA LYS A 56 -11.95 4.81 1.24
C LYS A 56 -10.45 5.05 1.11
N ILE A 57 -9.78 4.32 0.24
CA ILE A 57 -8.34 4.38 0.05
C ILE A 57 -8.06 4.69 -1.41
N ASP A 58 -7.35 5.77 -1.68
CA ASP A 58 -6.95 6.14 -3.04
C ASP A 58 -5.65 5.43 -3.40
N PHE A 59 -5.79 4.20 -3.89
CA PHE A 59 -4.64 3.38 -4.25
C PHE A 59 -3.79 3.97 -5.37
N GLU A 60 -4.41 4.66 -6.34
CA GLU A 60 -3.64 5.29 -7.42
C GLU A 60 -2.68 6.33 -6.87
N LYS A 61 -3.15 7.21 -6.00
CA LYS A 61 -2.30 8.25 -5.41
C LYS A 61 -1.22 7.66 -4.52
N ILE A 62 -1.56 6.65 -3.72
CA ILE A 62 -0.61 6.00 -2.83
C ILE A 62 0.49 5.31 -3.63
N ILE A 63 0.13 4.52 -4.63
CA ILE A 63 1.10 3.80 -5.46
C ILE A 63 1.96 4.78 -6.26
N ALA A 64 1.36 5.79 -6.87
CA ALA A 64 2.10 6.82 -7.59
C ALA A 64 3.13 7.52 -6.69
N GLN A 65 2.72 7.90 -5.49
CA GLN A 65 3.62 8.52 -4.52
C GLN A 65 4.71 7.54 -4.07
N GLY A 66 4.34 6.28 -3.83
CA GLY A 66 5.29 5.24 -3.46
C GLY A 66 6.39 5.05 -4.50
N ILE A 67 6.02 4.96 -5.78
CA ILE A 67 6.98 4.84 -6.87
C ILE A 67 7.95 6.04 -6.88
N ARG A 68 7.42 7.25 -6.72
CA ARG A 68 8.26 8.46 -6.67
C ARG A 68 9.22 8.47 -5.49
N THR A 69 8.90 7.82 -4.39
CA THR A 69 9.67 7.88 -3.14
C THR A 69 10.49 6.62 -2.86
N GLY A 70 10.52 5.66 -3.78
CA GLY A 70 11.41 4.52 -3.69
C GLY A 70 10.78 3.17 -3.38
N VAL A 71 9.45 3.05 -3.41
CA VAL A 71 8.78 1.75 -3.30
C VAL A 71 9.15 0.91 -4.53
N LYS A 72 9.61 -0.32 -4.28
CA LYS A 72 10.07 -1.26 -5.31
C LYS A 72 9.09 -2.37 -5.58
N ASP A 73 8.38 -2.81 -4.55
CA ASP A 73 7.47 -3.95 -4.66
C ASP A 73 6.16 -3.65 -3.95
N ILE A 74 5.09 -4.22 -4.46
CA ILE A 74 3.78 -4.20 -3.82
C ILE A 74 3.28 -5.62 -3.64
N PHE A 75 2.65 -5.86 -2.48
CA PHE A 75 1.96 -7.11 -2.19
C PHE A 75 0.47 -6.82 -2.03
N VAL A 76 -0.37 -7.69 -2.54
CA VAL A 76 -1.82 -7.52 -2.46
C VAL A 76 -2.39 -8.55 -1.49
N GLU A 77 -3.16 -8.07 -0.52
CA GLU A 77 -3.85 -8.93 0.44
C GLU A 77 -5.35 -8.69 0.37
N VAL A 78 -6.11 -9.78 0.33
CA VAL A 78 -7.58 -9.75 0.37
C VAL A 78 -8.02 -10.61 1.55
N ARG A 79 -8.74 -10.01 2.50
CA ARG A 79 -9.18 -10.71 3.72
C ARG A 79 -10.67 -10.93 3.79
N ASN A 80 -11.49 -9.93 3.73
CA ASN A 80 -12.93 -10.04 3.91
C ASN A 80 -13.61 -10.38 2.59
N PHE A 81 -14.12 -11.60 2.48
CA PHE A 81 -14.65 -12.13 1.23
C PHE A 81 -16.16 -11.94 1.15
N SER A 82 -16.61 -11.03 0.29
CA SER A 82 -18.02 -10.85 -0.07
C SER A 82 -18.44 -11.81 -1.18
N LEU A 83 -17.49 -12.45 -1.85
CA LEU A 83 -17.63 -13.44 -2.90
C LEU A 83 -16.74 -14.63 -2.53
N PRO A 84 -16.80 -15.75 -3.27
CA PRO A 84 -15.82 -16.81 -3.08
C PRO A 84 -14.39 -16.26 -3.19
N PRO A 85 -13.45 -16.70 -2.34
CA PRO A 85 -12.11 -16.09 -2.25
C PRO A 85 -11.40 -15.88 -3.58
N ILE A 86 -11.45 -16.84 -4.48
CA ILE A 86 -10.78 -16.70 -5.78
C ILE A 86 -11.36 -15.56 -6.62
N ASN A 87 -12.66 -15.32 -6.51
CA ASN A 87 -13.32 -14.22 -7.22
C ASN A 87 -12.92 -12.87 -6.63
N CYS A 88 -12.76 -12.79 -5.31
CA CYS A 88 -12.27 -11.57 -4.65
C CYS A 88 -10.84 -11.23 -5.08
N VAL A 89 -9.98 -12.24 -5.15
CA VAL A 89 -8.59 -12.07 -5.60
C VAL A 89 -8.54 -11.63 -7.07
N GLU A 90 -9.34 -12.27 -7.92
CA GLU A 90 -9.41 -11.93 -9.34
C GLU A 90 -9.86 -10.49 -9.56
N ARG A 91 -10.92 -10.06 -8.90
CA ARG A 91 -11.40 -8.68 -9.01
C ARG A 91 -10.39 -7.68 -8.46
N SER A 92 -9.76 -8.03 -7.36
CA SER A 92 -8.69 -7.20 -6.79
C SER A 92 -7.52 -7.06 -7.78
N TYR A 93 -7.14 -8.14 -8.43
CA TYR A 93 -6.10 -8.11 -9.45
C TYR A 93 -6.46 -7.14 -10.59
N TYR A 94 -7.65 -7.25 -11.15
CA TYR A 94 -8.06 -6.36 -12.23
C TYR A 94 -8.17 -4.91 -11.79
N ASN A 95 -8.65 -4.67 -10.58
CA ASN A 95 -8.74 -3.30 -10.05
C ASN A 95 -7.35 -2.67 -9.89
N VAL A 96 -6.38 -3.42 -9.41
CA VAL A 96 -5.00 -2.93 -9.26
C VAL A 96 -4.32 -2.78 -10.61
N GLU A 97 -4.46 -3.77 -11.48
CA GLU A 97 -3.85 -3.74 -12.83
C GLU A 97 -4.31 -2.55 -13.65
N SER A 98 -5.56 -2.13 -13.48
CA SER A 98 -6.13 -1.01 -14.23
C SER A 98 -5.69 0.37 -13.74
N LEU A 99 -4.97 0.46 -12.62
CA LEU A 99 -4.50 1.74 -12.11
C LEU A 99 -3.43 2.32 -13.03
N PRO A 100 -3.52 3.64 -13.36
CA PRO A 100 -2.56 4.27 -14.29
C PRO A 100 -1.09 4.12 -13.90
N SER A 101 -0.78 4.09 -12.60
CA SER A 101 0.60 3.96 -12.12
C SER A 101 1.17 2.54 -12.24
N ILE A 102 0.32 1.54 -12.47
CA ILE A 102 0.76 0.16 -12.67
C ILE A 102 1.02 -0.06 -14.17
N SER A 103 2.26 -0.45 -14.50
CA SER A 103 2.61 -0.81 -15.87
C SER A 103 3.53 -2.03 -15.89
N TYR A 104 3.39 -2.81 -16.91
CA TYR A 104 4.15 -4.04 -17.12
C TYR A 104 5.13 -3.90 -18.29
#